data_3545e4d227289a1c58e0e9bda01bb99d
#
_entry.id   3545e4d227289a1c58e0e9bda01bb99d
#
_cell.length_a   1.000
_cell.length_b   1.000
_cell.length_c   1.000
_cell.angle_alpha   90.00
_cell.angle_beta   90.00
_cell.angle_gamma   90.00
#
_symmetry.space_group_name_H-M   'P 1'
#
loop_
_entity.id
_entity.type
_entity.pdbx_description
1 polymer ?
#
loop_
_entity_poly.entity_id
_entity_poly.type
_entity_poly.pdbx_seq_one_letter_code
_entity_poly.pdbx_strand_id
1 'polypeptide(L)'
;MSNPFEQIYSKNLWSGGGSGYGSSPGFTRPYREWLANFLQSVRPGPTVLKIIDFGCGDWQSSKLIDWTGSQYLGYDVVPQVIQQNQRLYAQDHVKFQLVSVDFSDITDFVADVLIIKDVMQHWPLAMVQQFLQLPWQVERALFINDTAYPDRKKVVNADCGLGGFQLRNLALPPFNLPVQDVLSWESPEDPVKFPGRKTVQLWQRSEEQPRFVVQV
;
A
#
# COMPACT_ATOMS: atom_id res chain seq x y z
N MET A 1 -7.54 20.73 -4.47
CA MET A 1 -6.99 20.66 -3.10
C MET A 1 -5.47 20.61 -3.20
N SER A 2 -4.73 21.24 -2.28
CA SER A 2 -3.26 21.10 -2.30
C SER A 2 -2.89 19.69 -1.88
N ASN A 3 -1.95 19.07 -2.58
CA ASN A 3 -1.45 17.74 -2.27
C ASN A 3 -0.39 17.83 -1.15
N PRO A 4 -0.68 17.44 0.10
CA PRO A 4 0.27 17.56 1.20
C PRO A 4 1.48 16.64 1.03
N PHE A 5 1.35 15.55 0.26
CA PHE A 5 2.43 14.60 0.02
C PHE A 5 3.58 15.21 -0.78
N GLU A 6 3.31 16.18 -1.67
CA GLU A 6 4.38 16.92 -2.36
C GLU A 6 5.29 17.66 -1.37
N GLN A 7 4.71 18.30 -0.35
CA GLN A 7 5.50 18.95 0.68
C GLN A 7 6.24 17.94 1.57
N ILE A 8 5.63 16.82 1.88
CA ILE A 8 6.24 15.76 2.67
C ILE A 8 7.51 15.25 2.00
N TYR A 9 7.44 14.93 0.70
CA TYR A 9 8.60 14.47 -0.05
C TYR A 9 9.65 15.57 -0.27
N SER A 10 9.23 16.77 -0.69
CA SER A 10 10.17 17.86 -0.98
C SER A 10 10.93 18.35 0.25
N LYS A 11 10.34 18.26 1.44
CA LYS A 11 10.96 18.67 2.71
C LYS A 11 11.47 17.49 3.56
N ASN A 12 11.41 16.26 3.05
CA ASN A 12 11.79 15.04 3.78
C ASN A 12 11.17 14.96 5.18
N LEU A 13 9.87 15.21 5.29
CA LEU A 13 9.19 15.29 6.58
C LEU A 13 8.99 13.92 7.25
N TRP A 14 9.01 12.83 6.49
CA TRP A 14 9.01 11.49 7.06
C TRP A 14 10.42 11.10 7.54
N SER A 15 10.47 10.43 8.69
CA SER A 15 11.73 9.93 9.24
C SER A 15 12.45 9.02 8.24
N GLY A 16 13.72 9.30 7.96
CA GLY A 16 14.52 8.58 6.98
C GLY A 16 14.48 9.19 5.57
N GLY A 17 13.65 10.23 5.33
CA GLY A 17 13.45 10.86 4.03
C GLY A 17 12.66 9.99 3.03
N GLY A 18 12.35 10.56 1.86
CA GLY A 18 11.57 9.88 0.81
C GLY A 18 10.26 9.29 1.35
N SER A 19 10.00 8.01 1.08
CA SER A 19 8.82 7.26 1.59
C SER A 19 8.94 6.85 3.06
N GLY A 20 9.93 7.38 3.79
CA GLY A 20 10.12 7.18 5.22
C GLY A 20 10.76 5.84 5.61
N TYR A 21 11.11 5.73 6.90
CA TYR A 21 11.77 4.55 7.47
C TYR A 21 10.96 3.26 7.27
N GLY A 22 9.62 3.32 7.38
CA GLY A 22 8.74 2.17 7.18
C GLY A 22 8.83 1.55 5.79
N SER A 23 9.41 2.26 4.82
CA SER A 23 9.70 1.77 3.47
C SER A 23 11.17 1.45 3.24
N SER A 24 12.04 1.59 4.26
CA SER A 24 13.47 1.29 4.13
C SER A 24 13.72 -0.19 3.80
N PRO A 25 14.82 -0.49 3.09
CA PRO A 25 15.17 -1.87 2.73
C PRO A 25 15.32 -2.83 3.91
N GLY A 26 15.87 -2.37 5.04
CA GLY A 26 16.03 -3.18 6.25
C GLY A 26 14.69 -3.52 6.87
N PHE A 27 13.86 -2.49 7.10
CA PHE A 27 12.54 -2.65 7.72
C PHE A 27 11.60 -3.53 6.91
N THR A 28 11.61 -3.41 5.59
CA THR A 28 10.68 -4.12 4.68
C THR A 28 11.16 -5.51 4.27
N ARG A 29 12.34 -5.99 4.74
CA ARG A 29 12.86 -7.30 4.34
C ARG A 29 11.87 -8.45 4.57
N PRO A 30 11.24 -8.63 5.75
CA PRO A 30 10.28 -9.71 5.97
C PRO A 30 9.09 -9.64 5.00
N TYR A 31 8.59 -8.44 4.73
CA TYR A 31 7.51 -8.22 3.77
C TYR A 31 7.93 -8.60 2.35
N ARG A 32 9.13 -8.19 1.90
CA ARG A 32 9.60 -8.47 0.53
C ARG A 32 9.82 -9.97 0.29
N GLU A 33 10.40 -10.66 1.27
CA GLU A 33 10.59 -12.13 1.22
C GLU A 33 9.24 -12.85 1.16
N TRP A 34 8.30 -12.44 2.00
CA TRP A 34 6.93 -12.97 1.98
C TRP A 34 6.23 -12.67 0.65
N LEU A 35 6.29 -11.42 0.17
CA LEU A 35 5.61 -11.01 -1.07
C LEU A 35 6.15 -11.79 -2.28
N ALA A 36 7.45 -12.00 -2.38
CA ALA A 36 8.04 -12.79 -3.46
C ALA A 36 7.46 -14.21 -3.50
N ASN A 37 7.37 -14.87 -2.35
CA ASN A 37 6.76 -16.20 -2.24
C ASN A 37 5.25 -16.17 -2.54
N PHE A 38 4.54 -15.18 -2.04
CA PHE A 38 3.11 -14.99 -2.31
C PHE A 38 2.85 -14.83 -3.81
N LEU A 39 3.58 -13.95 -4.50
CA LEU A 39 3.41 -13.73 -5.94
C LEU A 39 3.69 -14.99 -6.76
N GLN A 40 4.66 -15.81 -6.35
CA GLN A 40 4.90 -17.12 -6.97
C GLN A 40 3.72 -18.07 -6.76
N SER A 41 3.16 -18.12 -5.54
CA SER A 41 2.07 -19.03 -5.19
C SER A 41 0.75 -18.72 -5.90
N VAL A 42 0.50 -17.43 -6.21
CA VAL A 42 -0.75 -16.97 -6.85
C VAL A 42 -0.64 -16.85 -8.37
N ARG A 43 0.55 -17.10 -8.95
CA ARG A 43 0.76 -17.03 -10.39
C ARG A 43 0.06 -18.21 -11.10
N PRO A 44 -0.87 -17.96 -12.02
CA PRO A 44 -1.59 -19.02 -12.73
C PRO A 44 -0.74 -19.59 -13.88
N GLY A 45 0.24 -20.45 -13.55
CA GLY A 45 1.08 -21.10 -14.57
C GLY A 45 1.95 -20.12 -15.38
N PRO A 46 1.96 -20.18 -16.72
CA PRO A 46 2.77 -19.30 -17.56
C PRO A 46 2.19 -17.90 -17.75
N THR A 47 1.04 -17.59 -17.14
CA THR A 47 0.36 -16.29 -17.32
C THR A 47 1.10 -15.18 -16.57
N VAL A 48 1.22 -14.03 -17.24
CA VAL A 48 1.81 -12.82 -16.65
C VAL A 48 0.87 -12.25 -15.60
N LEU A 49 1.36 -12.08 -14.37
CA LEU A 49 0.59 -11.54 -13.26
C LEU A 49 0.48 -10.01 -13.37
N LYS A 50 -0.72 -9.47 -13.38
CA LYS A 50 -0.97 -8.02 -13.36
C LYS A 50 -1.01 -7.51 -11.94
N ILE A 51 -0.12 -6.57 -11.63
CA ILE A 51 0.03 -5.99 -10.28
C ILE A 51 -0.17 -4.49 -10.35
N ILE A 52 -1.04 -3.97 -9.49
CA ILE A 52 -1.16 -2.55 -9.20
C ILE A 52 -0.60 -2.30 -7.80
N ASP A 53 0.33 -1.36 -7.67
CA ASP A 53 0.86 -0.86 -6.40
C ASP A 53 0.41 0.60 -6.22
N PHE A 54 -0.60 0.81 -5.39
CA PHE A 54 -1.20 2.13 -5.19
C PHE A 54 -0.54 2.87 -4.02
N GLY A 55 0.07 4.02 -4.32
CA GLY A 55 0.98 4.73 -3.44
C GLY A 55 2.36 4.08 -3.41
N CYS A 56 2.92 3.80 -4.60
CA CYS A 56 4.20 3.08 -4.76
C CYS A 56 5.40 3.83 -4.16
N GLY A 57 5.25 5.13 -3.85
CA GLY A 57 6.29 5.97 -3.28
C GLY A 57 7.54 6.03 -4.15
N ASP A 58 8.70 6.30 -3.55
CA ASP A 58 10.00 6.37 -4.20
C ASP A 58 10.62 5.00 -4.56
N TRP A 59 9.82 3.96 -4.45
CA TRP A 59 10.14 2.57 -4.84
C TRP A 59 11.37 1.97 -4.15
N GLN A 60 11.83 2.56 -3.04
CA GLN A 60 13.06 2.13 -2.36
C GLN A 60 13.00 0.68 -1.83
N SER A 61 11.83 0.19 -1.49
CA SER A 61 11.58 -1.20 -1.09
C SER A 61 11.30 -2.09 -2.30
N SER A 62 10.37 -1.67 -3.16
CA SER A 62 9.83 -2.48 -4.25
C SER A 62 10.86 -2.75 -5.36
N LYS A 63 11.89 -1.89 -5.54
CA LYS A 63 13.01 -2.14 -6.46
C LYS A 63 13.87 -3.36 -6.12
N LEU A 64 13.72 -3.88 -4.91
CA LEU A 64 14.44 -5.07 -4.43
C LEU A 64 13.64 -6.37 -4.59
N ILE A 65 12.48 -6.30 -5.20
CA ILE A 65 11.63 -7.44 -5.54
C ILE A 65 11.87 -7.78 -7.00
N ASP A 66 11.96 -9.07 -7.30
CA ASP A 66 11.97 -9.55 -8.69
C ASP A 66 10.56 -9.55 -9.27
N TRP A 67 10.30 -8.62 -10.19
CA TRP A 67 9.02 -8.49 -10.88
C TRP A 67 8.94 -9.30 -12.19
N THR A 68 9.93 -10.14 -12.49
CA THR A 68 9.94 -11.01 -13.69
C THR A 68 8.68 -11.87 -13.73
N GLY A 69 8.03 -11.92 -14.90
CA GLY A 69 6.74 -12.61 -15.10
C GLY A 69 5.53 -11.90 -14.51
N SER A 70 5.68 -10.60 -14.18
CA SER A 70 4.59 -9.72 -13.79
C SER A 70 4.56 -8.48 -14.70
N GLN A 71 3.39 -7.87 -14.83
CA GLN A 71 3.23 -6.50 -15.30
C GLN A 71 2.91 -5.64 -14.08
N TYR A 72 3.90 -4.88 -13.64
CA TYR A 72 3.78 -3.99 -12.49
C TYR A 72 3.41 -2.58 -12.94
N LEU A 73 2.41 -2.00 -12.30
CA LEU A 73 2.01 -0.61 -12.47
C LEU A 73 1.93 0.07 -11.10
N GLY A 74 2.89 0.96 -10.84
CA GLY A 74 2.93 1.79 -9.64
C GLY A 74 2.19 3.11 -9.85
N TYR A 75 1.25 3.42 -8.97
CA TYR A 75 0.57 4.72 -8.91
C TYR A 75 1.07 5.52 -7.72
N ASP A 76 1.23 6.82 -7.88
CA ASP A 76 1.44 7.77 -6.78
C ASP A 76 0.84 9.13 -7.14
N VAL A 77 0.55 9.93 -6.12
CA VAL A 77 -0.02 11.28 -6.25
C VAL A 77 1.03 12.39 -6.31
N VAL A 78 2.32 12.04 -6.21
CA VAL A 78 3.45 12.98 -6.17
C VAL A 78 4.20 12.98 -7.50
N PRO A 79 4.08 14.06 -8.32
CA PRO A 79 4.65 14.11 -9.67
C PRO A 79 6.16 13.85 -9.71
N GLN A 80 6.90 14.42 -8.75
CA GLN A 80 8.38 14.29 -8.70
C GLN A 80 8.79 12.84 -8.43
N VAL A 81 8.03 12.11 -7.61
CA VAL A 81 8.25 10.70 -7.29
C VAL A 81 8.04 9.85 -8.53
N ILE A 82 6.94 10.06 -9.23
CA ILE A 82 6.62 9.33 -10.47
C ILE A 82 7.66 9.60 -11.56
N GLN A 83 8.04 10.85 -11.78
CA GLN A 83 9.07 11.20 -12.77
C GLN A 83 10.43 10.55 -12.45
N GLN A 84 10.80 10.53 -11.16
CA GLN A 84 12.02 9.87 -10.73
C GLN A 84 11.96 8.36 -10.96
N ASN A 85 10.85 7.70 -10.57
CA ASN A 85 10.66 6.27 -10.76
C ASN A 85 10.67 5.88 -12.24
N GLN A 86 9.98 6.66 -13.10
CA GLN A 86 10.00 6.47 -14.56
C GLN A 86 11.41 6.53 -15.12
N ARG A 87 12.21 7.49 -14.68
CA ARG A 87 13.59 7.66 -15.15
C ARG A 87 14.54 6.56 -14.68
N LEU A 88 14.38 6.08 -13.43
CA LEU A 88 15.36 5.20 -12.79
C LEU A 88 15.00 3.71 -12.90
N TYR A 89 13.70 3.39 -12.95
CA TYR A 89 13.23 2.01 -12.74
C TYR A 89 12.25 1.52 -13.79
N ALA A 90 11.74 2.38 -14.70
CA ALA A 90 10.81 1.92 -15.73
C ALA A 90 11.47 0.90 -16.67
N GLN A 91 10.73 -0.17 -16.97
CA GLN A 91 11.10 -1.25 -17.88
C GLN A 91 9.86 -1.66 -18.67
N ASP A 92 9.98 -2.58 -19.62
CA ASP A 92 8.84 -3.04 -20.41
C ASP A 92 7.69 -3.56 -19.55
N HIS A 93 8.01 -4.23 -18.44
CA HIS A 93 7.06 -4.83 -17.51
C HIS A 93 6.88 -4.06 -16.19
N VAL A 94 7.59 -2.93 -15.99
CA VAL A 94 7.48 -2.05 -14.81
C VAL A 94 7.18 -0.64 -15.26
N LYS A 95 6.01 -0.13 -14.88
CA LYS A 95 5.54 1.22 -15.26
C LYS A 95 5.10 2.01 -14.04
N PHE A 96 5.11 3.33 -14.17
CA PHE A 96 4.68 4.27 -13.13
C PHE A 96 3.77 5.32 -13.72
N GLN A 97 2.71 5.68 -13.00
CA GLN A 97 1.71 6.63 -13.46
C GLN A 97 1.27 7.55 -12.32
N LEU A 98 1.17 8.84 -12.62
CA LEU A 98 0.58 9.81 -11.71
C LEU A 98 -0.93 9.60 -11.62
N VAL A 99 -1.49 9.77 -10.43
CA VAL A 99 -2.93 9.70 -10.17
C VAL A 99 -3.36 10.89 -9.32
N SER A 100 -4.60 11.34 -9.49
CA SER A 100 -5.17 12.43 -8.70
C SER A 100 -5.44 12.02 -7.26
N VAL A 101 -5.24 12.97 -6.33
CA VAL A 101 -5.44 12.75 -4.88
C VAL A 101 -6.89 12.36 -4.56
N ASP A 102 -7.86 12.85 -5.33
CA ASP A 102 -9.30 12.59 -5.16
C ASP A 102 -9.80 11.38 -5.94
N PHE A 103 -8.87 10.64 -6.60
CA PHE A 103 -9.16 9.46 -7.42
C PHE A 103 -10.04 9.71 -8.65
N SER A 104 -10.23 10.98 -9.08
CA SER A 104 -11.14 11.37 -10.16
C SER A 104 -10.72 10.86 -11.53
N ASP A 105 -9.45 10.53 -11.71
CA ASP A 105 -8.88 9.97 -12.95
C ASP A 105 -8.84 8.44 -12.97
N ILE A 106 -9.36 7.80 -11.91
CA ILE A 106 -9.45 6.36 -11.82
C ILE A 106 -10.76 5.88 -12.45
N THR A 107 -10.68 5.28 -13.62
CA THR A 107 -11.86 4.83 -14.35
C THR A 107 -12.00 3.31 -14.41
N ASP A 108 -10.88 2.59 -14.41
CA ASP A 108 -10.88 1.13 -14.53
C ASP A 108 -9.57 0.54 -13.96
N PHE A 109 -9.68 -0.25 -12.91
CA PHE A 109 -8.54 -0.94 -12.32
C PHE A 109 -8.75 -2.45 -12.36
N VAL A 110 -8.08 -3.09 -13.30
CA VAL A 110 -8.08 -4.55 -13.45
C VAL A 110 -6.70 -5.09 -13.11
N ALA A 111 -6.61 -5.89 -12.05
CA ALA A 111 -5.36 -6.54 -11.66
C ALA A 111 -5.61 -7.88 -10.99
N ASP A 112 -4.62 -8.77 -11.03
CA ASP A 112 -4.63 -10.00 -10.24
C ASP A 112 -4.32 -9.70 -8.76
N VAL A 113 -3.43 -8.72 -8.52
CA VAL A 113 -3.03 -8.29 -7.18
C VAL A 113 -2.99 -6.76 -7.10
N LEU A 114 -3.71 -6.20 -6.13
CA LEU A 114 -3.62 -4.82 -5.72
C LEU A 114 -2.81 -4.73 -4.42
N ILE A 115 -1.81 -3.87 -4.41
CA ILE A 115 -0.98 -3.59 -3.22
C ILE A 115 -1.24 -2.16 -2.77
N ILE A 116 -1.51 -1.97 -1.49
CA ILE A 116 -1.63 -0.65 -0.85
C ILE A 116 -0.79 -0.68 0.44
N LYS A 117 0.44 -0.17 0.35
CA LYS A 117 1.40 -0.24 1.46
C LYS A 117 1.72 1.13 2.03
N ASP A 118 1.47 1.32 3.34
CA ASP A 118 1.77 2.55 4.07
C ASP A 118 1.04 3.81 3.53
N VAL A 119 -0.13 3.63 2.95
CA VAL A 119 -0.91 4.69 2.30
C VAL A 119 -2.14 5.07 3.13
N MET A 120 -3.02 4.11 3.42
CA MET A 120 -4.30 4.37 4.10
C MET A 120 -4.14 4.91 5.51
N GLN A 121 -3.00 4.63 6.16
CA GLN A 121 -2.66 5.19 7.47
C GLN A 121 -2.44 6.71 7.45
N HIS A 122 -2.29 7.30 6.26
CA HIS A 122 -2.11 8.73 6.04
C HIS A 122 -3.35 9.43 5.46
N TRP A 123 -4.47 8.71 5.34
CA TRP A 123 -5.72 9.22 4.79
C TRP A 123 -6.80 9.43 5.85
N PRO A 124 -7.67 10.45 5.68
CA PRO A 124 -8.93 10.54 6.40
C PRO A 124 -9.80 9.29 6.19
N LEU A 125 -10.62 8.95 7.16
CA LEU A 125 -11.53 7.78 7.06
C LEU A 125 -12.41 7.84 5.81
N ALA A 126 -12.95 9.01 5.51
CA ALA A 126 -13.80 9.21 4.32
C ALA A 126 -13.06 8.89 3.02
N MET A 127 -11.76 9.22 2.93
CA MET A 127 -10.94 8.90 1.76
C MET A 127 -10.67 7.40 1.65
N VAL A 128 -10.41 6.72 2.76
CA VAL A 128 -10.27 5.24 2.78
C VAL A 128 -11.56 4.59 2.29
N GLN A 129 -12.72 5.03 2.80
CA GLN A 129 -14.02 4.52 2.37
C GLN A 129 -14.28 4.78 0.88
N GLN A 130 -13.99 5.99 0.40
CA GLN A 130 -14.10 6.33 -1.03
C GLN A 130 -13.24 5.41 -1.89
N PHE A 131 -11.97 5.19 -1.51
CA PHE A 131 -11.05 4.30 -2.23
C PHE A 131 -11.56 2.87 -2.29
N LEU A 132 -12.09 2.35 -1.19
CA LEU A 132 -12.63 0.99 -1.12
C LEU A 132 -13.91 0.82 -1.97
N GLN A 133 -14.62 1.92 -2.27
CA GLN A 133 -15.82 1.92 -3.11
C GLN A 133 -15.53 2.12 -4.61
N LEU A 134 -14.28 2.38 -4.99
CA LEU A 134 -13.90 2.45 -6.40
C LEU A 134 -14.18 1.12 -7.13
N PRO A 135 -14.36 1.15 -8.45
CA PRO A 135 -14.76 -0.03 -9.23
C PRO A 135 -13.60 -1.01 -9.45
N TRP A 136 -12.98 -1.47 -8.37
CA TRP A 136 -11.88 -2.42 -8.40
C TRP A 136 -12.29 -3.77 -9.00
N GLN A 137 -11.56 -4.21 -10.00
CA GLN A 137 -11.64 -5.54 -10.58
C GLN A 137 -10.35 -6.30 -10.26
N VAL A 138 -10.22 -6.72 -9.02
CA VAL A 138 -9.02 -7.40 -8.52
C VAL A 138 -9.36 -8.77 -7.94
N GLU A 139 -8.44 -9.71 -8.09
CA GLU A 139 -8.60 -11.05 -7.50
C GLU A 139 -8.14 -11.05 -6.04
N ARG A 140 -7.11 -10.26 -5.73
CA ARG A 140 -6.55 -10.15 -4.38
C ARG A 140 -6.14 -8.73 -4.09
N ALA A 141 -6.32 -8.29 -2.84
CA ALA A 141 -5.78 -7.02 -2.37
C ALA A 141 -4.95 -7.24 -1.10
N LEU A 142 -3.79 -6.62 -1.07
CA LEU A 142 -2.88 -6.59 0.06
C LEU A 142 -2.91 -5.19 0.67
N PHE A 143 -3.45 -5.08 1.87
CA PHE A 143 -3.46 -3.85 2.65
C PHE A 143 -2.36 -3.93 3.71
N ILE A 144 -1.34 -3.10 3.60
CA ILE A 144 -0.19 -3.10 4.51
C ILE A 144 -0.18 -1.79 5.30
N ASN A 145 -0.44 -1.87 6.59
CA ASN A 145 -0.51 -0.73 7.48
C ASN A 145 0.11 -1.02 8.85
N ASP A 146 0.39 0.03 9.60
CA ASP A 146 0.65 -0.07 11.03
C ASP A 146 -0.67 -0.39 11.74
N THR A 147 -0.75 -1.53 12.43
CA THR A 147 -1.97 -2.02 13.09
C THR A 147 -1.93 -1.93 14.60
N ALA A 148 -0.74 -1.84 15.19
CA ALA A 148 -0.55 -1.70 16.63
C ALA A 148 0.72 -0.91 16.96
N TYR A 149 0.66 -0.19 18.09
CA TYR A 149 1.82 0.41 18.76
C TYR A 149 1.79 -0.03 20.22
N PRO A 150 2.77 -0.82 20.69
CA PRO A 150 2.75 -1.39 22.05
C PRO A 150 2.61 -0.35 23.17
N ASP A 151 3.26 0.80 23.02
CA ASP A 151 3.34 1.84 24.05
C ASP A 151 2.32 2.98 23.87
N ARG A 152 1.49 2.93 22.83
CA ARG A 152 0.51 3.99 22.56
C ARG A 152 -0.89 3.41 22.54
N LYS A 153 -1.72 3.87 23.47
CA LYS A 153 -3.17 3.65 23.46
C LYS A 153 -3.82 4.45 22.30
N LYS A 154 -3.30 4.30 21.08
CA LYS A 154 -3.94 4.90 19.91
C LYS A 154 -5.18 4.09 19.57
N VAL A 155 -6.27 4.81 19.39
CA VAL A 155 -7.50 4.20 18.87
C VAL A 155 -7.23 3.78 17.43
N VAL A 156 -7.42 2.50 17.14
CA VAL A 156 -7.32 1.96 15.78
C VAL A 156 -8.45 2.54 14.95
N ASN A 157 -8.17 2.88 13.68
CA ASN A 157 -9.12 3.49 12.77
C ASN A 157 -9.71 4.84 13.25
N ALA A 158 -8.99 5.58 14.08
CA ALA A 158 -9.35 6.97 14.35
C ALA A 158 -9.18 7.83 13.07
N ASP A 159 -9.92 8.92 12.97
CA ASP A 159 -9.76 9.83 11.83
C ASP A 159 -8.47 10.65 11.93
N CYS A 160 -7.97 11.11 10.78
CA CYS A 160 -6.84 12.04 10.69
C CYS A 160 -6.98 12.94 9.47
N GLY A 161 -6.26 14.07 9.48
CA GLY A 161 -6.13 14.88 8.27
C GLY A 161 -5.28 14.17 7.19
N LEU A 162 -5.46 14.57 5.94
CA LEU A 162 -4.67 14.06 4.81
C LEU A 162 -3.16 14.35 5.04
N GLY A 163 -2.33 13.31 4.92
CA GLY A 163 -0.91 13.35 5.26
C GLY A 163 -0.61 13.15 6.75
N GLY A 164 -1.62 13.01 7.60
CA GLY A 164 -1.48 12.63 9.01
C GLY A 164 -1.03 11.17 9.18
N PHE A 165 -1.16 10.65 10.41
CA PHE A 165 -0.84 9.24 10.70
C PHE A 165 -1.82 8.66 11.71
N GLN A 166 -2.43 7.53 11.36
CA GLN A 166 -3.26 6.71 12.24
C GLN A 166 -3.05 5.21 11.99
N LEU A 167 -3.24 4.41 13.02
CA LEU A 167 -3.27 2.96 12.88
C LEU A 167 -4.47 2.57 12.00
N ARG A 168 -4.26 1.63 11.07
CA ARG A 168 -5.31 1.10 10.21
C ARG A 168 -5.38 -0.41 10.30
N ASN A 169 -6.56 -0.90 10.65
CA ASN A 169 -6.90 -2.33 10.60
C ASN A 169 -8.26 -2.46 9.90
N LEU A 170 -8.24 -2.99 8.69
CA LEU A 170 -9.44 -3.04 7.85
C LEU A 170 -10.44 -4.14 8.27
N ALA A 171 -10.02 -5.09 9.12
CA ALA A 171 -10.93 -6.06 9.72
C ALA A 171 -11.85 -5.45 10.79
N LEU A 172 -11.50 -4.28 11.31
CA LEU A 172 -12.21 -3.62 12.42
C LEU A 172 -13.09 -2.46 11.93
N PRO A 173 -14.09 -2.05 12.72
CA PRO A 173 -14.89 -0.87 12.42
C PRO A 173 -14.01 0.38 12.15
N PRO A 174 -14.43 1.28 11.26
CA PRO A 174 -15.71 1.27 10.52
C PRO A 174 -15.67 0.46 9.21
N PHE A 175 -14.58 -0.23 8.88
CA PHE A 175 -14.41 -0.88 7.59
C PHE A 175 -15.02 -2.29 7.55
N ASN A 176 -14.77 -3.11 8.58
CA ASN A 176 -15.26 -4.49 8.71
C ASN A 176 -15.05 -5.35 7.45
N LEU A 177 -13.91 -5.13 6.75
CA LEU A 177 -13.59 -5.93 5.57
C LEU A 177 -13.24 -7.36 5.98
N PRO A 178 -13.65 -8.36 5.19
CA PRO A 178 -13.29 -9.75 5.40
C PRO A 178 -11.87 -10.02 4.91
N VAL A 179 -10.91 -9.48 5.65
CA VAL A 179 -9.48 -9.65 5.40
C VAL A 179 -8.88 -10.62 6.39
N GLN A 180 -7.82 -11.30 5.96
CA GLN A 180 -7.02 -12.19 6.80
C GLN A 180 -5.64 -11.57 7.04
N ASP A 181 -5.18 -11.56 8.28
CA ASP A 181 -3.81 -11.21 8.61
C ASP A 181 -2.87 -12.36 8.18
N VAL A 182 -2.03 -12.12 7.18
CA VAL A 182 -1.17 -13.17 6.58
C VAL A 182 0.31 -12.99 6.90
N LEU A 183 0.70 -11.80 7.34
CA LEU A 183 2.04 -11.50 7.84
C LEU A 183 1.96 -10.36 8.84
N SER A 184 2.72 -10.45 9.93
CA SER A 184 2.98 -9.31 10.82
C SER A 184 4.45 -9.27 11.19
N TRP A 185 5.01 -8.06 11.26
CA TRP A 185 6.39 -7.86 11.70
C TRP A 185 6.56 -6.53 12.44
N GLU A 186 7.62 -6.45 13.21
CA GLU A 186 8.06 -5.26 13.93
C GLU A 186 9.45 -4.87 13.45
N SER A 187 9.92 -3.67 13.78
CA SER A 187 11.27 -3.26 13.39
C SER A 187 12.31 -4.18 14.03
N PRO A 188 13.12 -4.93 13.26
CA PRO A 188 14.18 -5.74 13.82
C PRO A 188 15.39 -4.90 14.28
N GLU A 189 15.54 -3.67 13.74
CA GLU A 189 16.75 -2.87 13.91
C GLU A 189 16.58 -1.79 15.00
N ASP A 190 15.39 -1.31 15.24
CA ASP A 190 15.13 -0.26 16.23
C ASP A 190 13.69 -0.32 16.78
N PRO A 191 13.37 -1.29 17.66
CA PRO A 191 12.04 -1.41 18.25
C PRO A 191 11.70 -0.23 19.18
N VAL A 192 12.69 0.53 19.63
CA VAL A 192 12.47 1.72 20.48
C VAL A 192 12.03 2.92 19.63
N LYS A 193 12.60 3.07 18.45
CA LYS A 193 12.35 4.19 17.54
C LYS A 193 11.07 4.00 16.71
N PHE A 194 10.78 2.76 16.36
CA PHE A 194 9.61 2.36 15.57
C PHE A 194 8.93 1.13 16.20
N PRO A 195 8.25 1.31 17.34
CA PRO A 195 7.63 0.21 18.07
C PRO A 195 6.35 -0.31 17.41
N GLY A 196 6.06 0.11 16.16
CA GLY A 196 4.83 -0.27 15.46
C GLY A 196 4.90 -1.68 14.89
N ARG A 197 3.77 -2.38 14.95
CA ARG A 197 3.55 -3.64 14.24
C ARG A 197 2.91 -3.34 12.89
N LYS A 198 3.59 -3.72 11.80
CA LYS A 198 2.98 -3.76 10.48
C LYS A 198 2.32 -5.10 10.23
N THR A 199 1.17 -5.04 9.57
CA THR A 199 0.42 -6.24 9.19
C THR A 199 0.06 -6.16 7.72
N VAL A 200 0.21 -7.27 7.02
CA VAL A 200 -0.37 -7.51 5.70
C VAL A 200 -1.73 -8.15 5.90
N GLN A 201 -2.77 -7.45 5.48
CA GLN A 201 -4.14 -7.93 5.46
C GLN A 201 -4.51 -8.31 4.03
N LEU A 202 -4.77 -9.58 3.79
CA LEU A 202 -5.18 -10.12 2.50
C LEU A 202 -6.71 -10.14 2.40
N TRP A 203 -7.24 -9.46 1.40
CA TRP A 203 -8.58 -9.70 0.87
C TRP A 203 -8.47 -10.55 -0.40
N GLN A 204 -9.39 -11.48 -0.56
CA GLN A 204 -9.48 -12.33 -1.74
C GLN A 204 -10.91 -12.35 -2.27
N ARG A 205 -11.05 -12.22 -3.59
CA ARG A 205 -12.34 -12.35 -4.26
C ARG A 205 -12.93 -13.73 -4.02
N SER A 206 -14.23 -13.79 -3.76
CA SER A 206 -15.02 -15.02 -3.73
C SER A 206 -16.37 -14.79 -4.40
N GLU A 207 -17.13 -15.86 -4.65
CA GLU A 207 -18.50 -15.75 -5.17
C GLU A 207 -19.41 -14.96 -4.23
N GLU A 208 -19.19 -15.09 -2.91
CA GLU A 208 -19.93 -14.35 -1.88
C GLU A 208 -19.46 -12.90 -1.74
N GLN A 209 -18.23 -12.60 -2.19
CA GLN A 209 -17.59 -11.29 -2.05
C GLN A 209 -16.88 -10.88 -3.34
N PRO A 210 -17.66 -10.53 -4.38
CA PRO A 210 -17.10 -10.16 -5.68
C PRO A 210 -16.43 -8.79 -5.69
N ARG A 211 -16.56 -7.98 -4.62
CA ARG A 211 -16.00 -6.61 -4.48
C ARG A 211 -15.67 -6.32 -3.02
N PHE A 212 -14.89 -5.25 -2.78
CA PHE A 212 -14.78 -4.67 -1.44
C PHE A 212 -16.16 -4.12 -1.03
N VAL A 213 -16.79 -4.75 -0.06
CA VAL A 213 -18.05 -4.24 0.51
C VAL A 213 -17.72 -3.73 1.90
N VAL A 214 -17.69 -2.41 2.05
CA VAL A 214 -17.67 -1.78 3.36
C VAL A 214 -19.10 -1.83 3.88
N GLN A 215 -19.33 -2.57 4.96
CA GLN A 215 -20.62 -2.52 5.66
C GLN A 215 -20.70 -1.15 6.36
N VAL A 216 -21.60 -0.30 5.88
CA VAL A 216 -21.90 1.01 6.46
C VAL A 216 -22.77 0.84 7.70
#